data_438cc839724688a1cbdc67c5b627408f
#
_entry.id   438cc839724688a1cbdc67c5b627408f
#
_cell.length_a   1.000
_cell.length_b   1.000
_cell.length_c   1.000
_cell.angle_alpha   90.00
_cell.angle_beta   90.00
_cell.angle_gamma   90.00
#
_symmetry.space_group_name_H-M   'P 1'
#
loop_
_entity.id
_entity.type
_entity.pdbx_description
1 polymer ?
#
loop_
_entity_poly.entity_id
_entity_poly.type
_entity_poly.pdbx_seq_one_letter_code
_entity_poly.pdbx_strand_id
1 'polypeptide(L)'
;MLIFLLLGWTFCGLALCGTAYALLAARFAGRFVKKPLPDNASRAAVSLLKPLHGGAPGLAEDLESFCRQDYAGPVQIVFGVQDAADPSIPIVEALKARFPALEIALVLDDKSHGPNAKVSNLANIMAAARHDLLILSDDDIAVPPDWLAVCAE
;
A
#
# COMPACT_ATOMS: atom_id res chain seq x y z
N MET A 1 37.07 14.73 37.08
CA MET A 1 37.71 13.59 36.40
C MET A 1 36.84 12.37 36.39
N LEU A 2 36.31 11.88 37.52
CA LEU A 2 35.47 10.68 37.60
C LEU A 2 34.18 10.76 36.79
N ILE A 3 33.48 11.93 36.80
CA ILE A 3 32.22 12.14 36.04
C ILE A 3 32.46 12.01 34.54
N PHE A 4 33.55 12.54 34.00
CA PHE A 4 33.88 12.41 32.57
C PHE A 4 34.19 10.96 32.15
N LEU A 5 34.83 10.20 33.05
CA LEU A 5 35.06 8.77 32.82
C LEU A 5 33.75 7.97 32.83
N LEU A 6 32.84 8.23 33.78
CA LEU A 6 31.55 7.62 33.85
C LEU A 6 30.69 7.92 32.59
N LEU A 7 30.63 9.19 32.19
CA LEU A 7 29.95 9.61 30.96
C LEU A 7 30.56 8.92 29.74
N GLY A 8 31.90 8.85 29.66
CA GLY A 8 32.56 8.14 28.54
C GLY A 8 32.16 6.68 28.44
N TRP A 9 32.16 5.96 29.57
CA TRP A 9 31.75 4.56 29.58
C TRP A 9 30.26 4.35 29.26
N THR A 10 29.38 5.26 29.72
CA THR A 10 27.94 5.19 29.36
C THR A 10 27.71 5.41 27.86
N PHE A 11 28.39 6.40 27.25
CA PHE A 11 28.28 6.63 25.81
C PHE A 11 28.87 5.47 24.97
N CYS A 12 30.00 4.89 25.41
CA CYS A 12 30.53 3.68 24.77
C CYS A 12 29.55 2.51 24.86
N GLY A 13 28.93 2.28 25.99
CA GLY A 13 27.91 1.25 26.16
C GLY A 13 26.72 1.45 25.24
N LEU A 14 26.19 2.67 25.18
CA LEU A 14 25.08 3.02 24.29
C LEU A 14 25.44 2.85 22.80
N ALA A 15 26.66 3.24 22.41
CA ALA A 15 27.15 3.08 21.05
C ALA A 15 27.26 1.60 20.66
N LEU A 16 27.79 0.75 21.56
CA LEU A 16 27.87 -0.70 21.33
C LEU A 16 26.48 -1.33 21.20
N CYS A 17 25.53 -0.97 22.06
CA CYS A 17 24.15 -1.43 21.99
C CYS A 17 23.48 -1.01 20.68
N GLY A 18 23.66 0.25 20.27
CA GLY A 18 23.14 0.78 19.01
C GLY A 18 23.71 0.04 17.78
N THR A 19 25.02 -0.21 17.79
CA THR A 19 25.68 -0.97 16.72
C THR A 19 25.19 -2.41 16.67
N ALA A 20 25.06 -3.09 17.79
CA ALA A 20 24.53 -4.45 17.87
C ALA A 20 23.08 -4.51 17.36
N TYR A 21 22.25 -3.56 17.75
CA TYR A 21 20.88 -3.44 17.25
C TYR A 21 20.84 -3.25 15.72
N ALA A 22 21.64 -2.34 15.19
CA ALA A 22 21.69 -2.08 13.75
C ALA A 22 22.14 -3.33 12.94
N LEU A 23 23.14 -4.06 13.44
CA LEU A 23 23.61 -5.30 12.81
C LEU A 23 22.54 -6.41 12.86
N LEU A 24 21.85 -6.55 13.97
CA LEU A 24 20.72 -7.50 14.10
C LEU A 24 19.58 -7.12 13.16
N ALA A 25 19.18 -5.87 13.14
CA ALA A 25 18.14 -5.37 12.24
C ALA A 25 18.48 -5.61 10.77
N ALA A 26 19.71 -5.29 10.35
CA ALA A 26 20.19 -5.54 8.99
C ALA A 26 20.18 -7.05 8.63
N ARG A 27 20.57 -7.90 9.59
CA ARG A 27 20.55 -9.36 9.40
C ARG A 27 19.12 -9.90 9.23
N PHE A 28 18.17 -9.43 10.04
CA PHE A 28 16.78 -9.86 9.93
C PHE A 28 16.12 -9.31 8.68
N ALA A 29 16.33 -8.04 8.32
CA ALA A 29 15.85 -7.46 7.08
C ALA A 29 16.38 -8.22 5.86
N GLY A 30 17.69 -8.56 5.84
CA GLY A 30 18.28 -9.34 4.75
C GLY A 30 17.72 -10.77 4.63
N ARG A 31 17.24 -11.36 5.73
CA ARG A 31 16.55 -12.66 5.69
C ARG A 31 15.13 -12.54 5.15
N PHE A 32 14.43 -11.45 5.50
CA PHE A 32 13.08 -11.18 5.03
C PHE A 32 13.07 -10.97 3.50
N VAL A 33 13.97 -10.11 2.99
CA VAL A 33 14.09 -9.82 1.54
C VAL A 33 14.46 -11.06 0.72
N LYS A 34 15.18 -12.03 1.31
CA LYS A 34 15.60 -13.27 0.64
C LYS A 34 14.59 -14.41 0.76
N LYS A 35 13.46 -14.20 1.43
CA LYS A 35 12.43 -15.23 1.52
C LYS A 35 11.88 -15.45 0.10
N PRO A 36 12.02 -16.66 -0.48
CA PRO A 36 11.43 -16.92 -1.78
C PRO A 36 9.91 -16.77 -1.69
N LEU A 37 9.31 -16.28 -2.77
CA LEU A 37 7.85 -16.34 -2.91
C LEU A 37 7.42 -17.80 -2.77
N PRO A 38 6.34 -18.12 -2.04
CA PRO A 38 5.86 -19.49 -1.91
C PRO A 38 5.44 -20.02 -3.27
N ASP A 39 5.77 -21.28 -3.55
CA ASP A 39 5.35 -21.99 -4.77
C ASP A 39 3.83 -22.10 -4.91
N ASN A 40 3.09 -21.94 -3.81
CA ASN A 40 1.63 -21.85 -3.75
C ASN A 40 1.21 -20.40 -3.51
N ALA A 41 1.30 -19.57 -4.56
CA ALA A 41 0.73 -18.22 -4.50
C ALA A 41 -0.75 -18.30 -4.06
N SER A 42 -1.10 -17.52 -3.05
CA SER A 42 -2.48 -17.40 -2.59
C SER A 42 -3.39 -17.09 -3.79
N ARG A 43 -4.54 -17.75 -3.85
CA ARG A 43 -5.60 -17.47 -4.82
C ARG A 43 -6.81 -16.85 -4.12
N ALA A 44 -6.62 -16.31 -2.93
CA ALA A 44 -7.68 -15.64 -2.20
C ALA A 44 -8.26 -14.50 -3.05
N ALA A 45 -9.56 -14.34 -3.01
CA ALA A 45 -10.17 -13.19 -3.66
C ALA A 45 -9.86 -11.91 -2.88
N VAL A 46 -9.41 -10.87 -3.57
CA VAL A 46 -8.89 -9.64 -2.96
C VAL A 46 -9.66 -8.43 -3.44
N SER A 47 -10.06 -7.54 -2.52
CA SER A 47 -10.48 -6.18 -2.83
C SER A 47 -9.37 -5.19 -2.45
N LEU A 48 -8.81 -4.54 -3.47
CA LEU A 48 -7.79 -3.51 -3.31
C LEU A 48 -8.47 -2.14 -3.17
N LEU A 49 -8.29 -1.47 -2.04
CA LEU A 49 -8.90 -0.19 -1.72
C LEU A 49 -7.90 0.94 -1.93
N LYS A 50 -8.23 1.89 -2.80
CA LYS A 50 -7.38 3.03 -3.15
C LYS A 50 -8.16 4.35 -3.00
N PRO A 51 -8.07 5.00 -1.82
CA PRO A 51 -8.58 6.35 -1.68
C PRO A 51 -7.71 7.31 -2.49
N LEU A 52 -8.32 8.06 -3.40
CA LEU A 52 -7.67 9.02 -4.29
C LEU A 52 -7.95 10.46 -3.84
N HIS A 53 -7.02 11.36 -4.12
CA HIS A 53 -7.19 12.79 -3.96
C HIS A 53 -6.29 13.57 -4.89
N GLY A 54 -6.88 14.25 -5.87
CA GLY A 54 -6.14 15.07 -6.82
C GLY A 54 -5.49 14.27 -7.96
N GLY A 55 -4.76 14.98 -8.82
CA GLY A 55 -4.09 14.44 -10.01
C GLY A 55 -2.58 14.68 -9.93
N ALA A 56 -1.88 13.97 -9.06
CA ALA A 56 -0.43 14.06 -8.98
C ALA A 56 0.24 13.65 -10.31
N PRO A 57 1.38 14.25 -10.69
CA PRO A 57 2.17 13.78 -11.82
C PRO A 57 2.53 12.29 -11.65
N GLY A 58 2.27 11.47 -12.68
CA GLY A 58 2.54 10.03 -12.63
C GLY A 58 1.39 9.17 -12.11
N LEU A 59 0.29 9.77 -11.62
CA LEU A 59 -0.84 9.03 -11.04
C LEU A 59 -1.39 7.95 -11.99
N ALA A 60 -1.49 8.23 -13.29
CA ALA A 60 -2.02 7.28 -14.25
C ALA A 60 -1.15 6.01 -14.34
N GLU A 61 0.17 6.16 -14.37
CA GLU A 61 1.14 5.09 -14.40
C GLU A 61 1.16 4.30 -13.09
N ASP A 62 1.07 4.99 -11.96
CA ASP A 62 1.03 4.38 -10.63
C ASP A 62 -0.23 3.51 -10.49
N LEU A 63 -1.40 4.04 -10.81
CA LEU A 63 -2.66 3.28 -10.76
C LEU A 63 -2.68 2.12 -11.76
N GLU A 64 -2.11 2.30 -12.96
CA GLU A 64 -2.01 1.24 -13.96
C GLU A 64 -1.17 0.05 -13.46
N SER A 65 -0.14 0.29 -12.65
CA SER A 65 0.69 -0.77 -12.08
C SER A 65 -0.11 -1.79 -11.26
N PHE A 66 -1.17 -1.35 -10.59
CA PHE A 66 -2.10 -2.21 -9.84
C PHE A 66 -3.05 -3.00 -10.77
N CYS A 67 -3.31 -2.51 -11.98
CA CYS A 67 -4.11 -3.22 -12.97
C CYS A 67 -3.32 -4.33 -13.70
N ARG A 68 -1.98 -4.33 -13.59
CA ARG A 68 -1.07 -5.25 -14.28
C ARG A 68 -0.46 -6.32 -13.36
N GLN A 69 -1.19 -6.71 -12.31
CA GLN A 69 -0.69 -7.70 -11.37
C GLN A 69 -0.76 -9.12 -11.94
N ASP A 70 0.33 -9.87 -11.74
CA ASP A 70 0.37 -11.31 -12.01
C ASP A 70 -0.16 -12.06 -10.78
N TYR A 71 -1.48 -12.16 -10.69
CA TYR A 71 -2.17 -12.77 -9.57
C TYR A 71 -3.25 -13.74 -10.06
N ALA A 72 -3.23 -14.97 -9.54
CA ALA A 72 -4.10 -16.04 -10.01
C ALA A 72 -5.51 -16.06 -9.39
N GLY A 73 -5.74 -15.28 -8.33
CA GLY A 73 -7.04 -15.14 -7.65
C GLY A 73 -7.89 -14.01 -8.23
N PRO A 74 -9.19 -13.96 -7.88
CA PRO A 74 -10.05 -12.83 -8.24
C PRO A 74 -9.55 -11.51 -7.62
N VAL A 75 -9.52 -10.45 -8.41
CA VAL A 75 -9.10 -9.10 -7.97
C VAL A 75 -10.19 -8.10 -8.29
N GLN A 76 -10.58 -7.34 -7.29
CA GLN A 76 -11.36 -6.13 -7.42
C GLN A 76 -10.51 -4.93 -7.02
N ILE A 77 -10.55 -3.84 -7.79
CA ILE A 77 -9.96 -2.56 -7.39
C ILE A 77 -11.09 -1.55 -7.14
N VAL A 78 -11.11 -0.96 -5.96
CA VAL A 78 -12.10 0.05 -5.58
C VAL A 78 -11.37 1.37 -5.37
N PHE A 79 -11.55 2.29 -6.31
CA PHE A 79 -11.09 3.66 -6.20
C PHE A 79 -12.16 4.52 -5.52
N GLY A 80 -11.74 5.43 -4.66
CA GLY A 80 -12.63 6.36 -3.98
C GLY A 80 -12.21 7.79 -4.15
N VAL A 81 -13.18 8.66 -4.42
CA VAL A 81 -13.01 10.12 -4.47
C VAL A 81 -14.13 10.78 -3.70
N GLN A 82 -13.84 11.93 -3.07
CA GLN A 82 -14.83 12.70 -2.30
C GLN A 82 -15.33 13.94 -3.05
N ASP A 83 -14.64 14.35 -4.11
CA ASP A 83 -15.02 15.51 -4.95
C ASP A 83 -15.38 15.05 -6.36
N ALA A 84 -16.55 15.43 -6.83
CA ALA A 84 -17.01 15.15 -8.19
C ALA A 84 -16.15 15.83 -9.28
N ALA A 85 -15.38 16.84 -8.92
CA ALA A 85 -14.44 17.53 -9.81
C ALA A 85 -13.00 16.99 -9.68
N ASP A 86 -12.78 15.90 -8.94
CA ASP A 86 -11.44 15.37 -8.72
C ASP A 86 -10.78 14.94 -10.05
N PRO A 87 -9.57 15.42 -10.36
CA PRO A 87 -8.88 15.12 -11.61
C PRO A 87 -8.45 13.67 -11.77
N SER A 88 -8.51 12.84 -10.72
CA SER A 88 -8.28 11.38 -10.80
C SER A 88 -9.43 10.62 -11.47
N ILE A 89 -10.64 11.18 -11.50
CA ILE A 89 -11.83 10.52 -12.08
C ILE A 89 -11.61 10.09 -13.54
N PRO A 90 -11.22 10.99 -14.48
CA PRO A 90 -10.99 10.60 -15.86
C PRO A 90 -9.86 9.57 -16.02
N ILE A 91 -8.88 9.56 -15.13
CA ILE A 91 -7.80 8.55 -15.12
C ILE A 91 -8.38 7.18 -14.81
N VAL A 92 -9.21 7.06 -13.76
CA VAL A 92 -9.86 5.81 -13.40
C VAL A 92 -10.79 5.31 -14.51
N GLU A 93 -11.58 6.18 -15.14
CA GLU A 93 -12.46 5.80 -16.24
C GLU A 93 -11.65 5.31 -17.47
N ALA A 94 -10.51 5.91 -17.75
CA ALA A 94 -9.59 5.41 -18.78
C ALA A 94 -9.03 4.02 -18.45
N LEU A 95 -8.69 3.76 -17.17
CA LEU A 95 -8.24 2.43 -16.72
C LEU A 95 -9.35 1.38 -16.85
N LYS A 96 -10.60 1.70 -16.47
CA LYS A 96 -11.76 0.80 -16.66
C LYS A 96 -11.94 0.42 -18.12
N ALA A 97 -11.81 1.39 -19.05
CA ALA A 97 -11.90 1.13 -20.47
C ALA A 97 -10.75 0.26 -21.00
N ARG A 98 -9.55 0.46 -20.47
CA ARG A 98 -8.34 -0.25 -20.90
C ARG A 98 -8.23 -1.68 -20.33
N PHE A 99 -8.80 -1.92 -19.15
CA PHE A 99 -8.77 -3.22 -18.47
C PHE A 99 -10.18 -3.78 -18.23
N PRO A 100 -10.96 -4.06 -19.29
CA PRO A 100 -12.37 -4.45 -19.16
C PRO A 100 -12.59 -5.82 -18.50
N ALA A 101 -11.54 -6.65 -18.41
CA ALA A 101 -11.58 -7.94 -17.72
C ALA A 101 -11.34 -7.83 -16.20
N LEU A 102 -10.86 -6.67 -15.73
CA LEU A 102 -10.59 -6.43 -14.32
C LEU A 102 -11.80 -5.73 -13.69
N GLU A 103 -12.20 -6.19 -12.52
CA GLU A 103 -13.28 -5.53 -11.79
C GLU A 103 -12.78 -4.23 -11.14
N ILE A 104 -13.08 -3.09 -11.78
CA ILE A 104 -12.72 -1.76 -11.29
C ILE A 104 -14.01 -1.01 -10.94
N ALA A 105 -14.13 -0.60 -9.68
CA ALA A 105 -15.19 0.27 -9.18
C ALA A 105 -14.64 1.67 -8.87
N LEU A 106 -15.42 2.70 -9.19
CA LEU A 106 -15.18 4.07 -8.76
C LEU A 106 -16.35 4.50 -7.86
N VAL A 107 -16.04 4.87 -6.63
CA VAL A 107 -17.00 5.37 -5.65
C VAL A 107 -16.80 6.87 -5.48
N LEU A 108 -17.84 7.63 -5.71
CA LEU A 108 -17.90 9.06 -5.41
C LEU A 108 -18.80 9.24 -4.18
N ASP A 109 -18.20 9.59 -3.04
CA ASP A 109 -18.93 9.81 -1.79
C ASP A 109 -18.19 10.84 -0.94
N ASP A 110 -18.84 11.98 -0.68
CA ASP A 110 -18.32 13.11 0.09
C ASP A 110 -18.56 13.00 1.60
N LYS A 111 -19.13 11.88 2.06
CA LYS A 111 -19.43 11.67 3.46
C LYS A 111 -18.17 11.70 4.32
N SER A 112 -18.21 12.58 5.33
CA SER A 112 -17.16 12.69 6.33
C SER A 112 -17.44 11.83 7.56
N HIS A 113 -16.46 11.05 7.97
CA HIS A 113 -16.49 10.21 9.18
C HIS A 113 -15.58 10.77 10.29
N GLY A 114 -14.95 11.94 10.07
CA GLY A 114 -14.06 12.57 11.03
C GLY A 114 -13.10 13.55 10.37
N PRO A 115 -12.12 14.07 11.11
CA PRO A 115 -11.23 15.12 10.62
C PRO A 115 -10.22 14.64 9.56
N ASN A 116 -10.03 13.33 9.40
CA ASN A 116 -9.11 12.77 8.42
C ASN A 116 -9.87 12.39 7.14
N ALA A 117 -9.68 13.16 6.08
CA ALA A 117 -10.35 12.96 4.79
C ALA A 117 -10.01 11.60 4.16
N LYS A 118 -8.75 11.13 4.27
CA LYS A 118 -8.34 9.82 3.74
C LYS A 118 -9.05 8.66 4.45
N VAL A 119 -9.19 8.74 5.77
CA VAL A 119 -9.92 7.74 6.55
C VAL A 119 -11.41 7.77 6.20
N SER A 120 -11.99 8.95 6.00
CA SER A 120 -13.37 9.10 5.56
C SER A 120 -13.60 8.48 4.17
N ASN A 121 -12.74 8.79 3.21
CA ASN A 121 -12.78 8.21 1.87
C ASN A 121 -12.65 6.67 1.93
N LEU A 122 -11.71 6.16 2.73
CA LEU A 122 -11.53 4.72 2.92
C LEU A 122 -12.79 4.05 3.48
N ALA A 123 -13.44 4.66 4.49
CA ALA A 123 -14.69 4.16 5.05
C ALA A 123 -15.82 4.13 3.99
N ASN A 124 -15.88 5.13 3.12
CA ASN A 124 -16.86 5.21 2.04
C ASN A 124 -16.68 4.08 1.01
N ILE A 125 -15.44 3.82 0.58
CA ILE A 125 -15.17 2.78 -0.43
C ILE A 125 -15.23 1.35 0.12
N MET A 126 -15.07 1.17 1.42
CA MET A 126 -15.10 -0.16 2.03
C MET A 126 -16.43 -0.88 1.83
N ALA A 127 -17.54 -0.14 1.75
CA ALA A 127 -18.86 -0.71 1.47
C ALA A 127 -18.99 -1.31 0.05
N ALA A 128 -18.13 -0.91 -0.88
CA ALA A 128 -18.11 -1.44 -2.24
C ALA A 128 -17.17 -2.64 -2.42
N ALA A 129 -16.40 -3.00 -1.39
CA ALA A 129 -15.55 -4.18 -1.41
C ALA A 129 -16.39 -5.46 -1.44
N ARG A 130 -16.00 -6.41 -2.30
CA ARG A 130 -16.72 -7.69 -2.50
C ARG A 130 -16.03 -8.87 -1.85
N HIS A 131 -14.76 -8.73 -1.48
CA HIS A 131 -13.95 -9.82 -0.96
C HIS A 131 -13.52 -9.54 0.47
N ASP A 132 -13.38 -10.59 1.27
CA ASP A 132 -13.03 -10.48 2.69
C ASP A 132 -11.57 -10.06 2.93
N LEU A 133 -10.67 -10.40 1.98
CA LEU A 133 -9.30 -9.93 2.03
C LEU A 133 -9.22 -8.53 1.42
N LEU A 134 -8.98 -7.56 2.30
CA LEU A 134 -8.86 -6.16 1.93
C LEU A 134 -7.39 -5.73 1.96
N ILE A 135 -6.91 -5.14 0.87
CA ILE A 135 -5.59 -4.54 0.80
C ILE A 135 -5.76 -3.05 0.59
N LEU A 136 -5.20 -2.25 1.49
CA LEU A 136 -5.17 -0.79 1.37
C LEU A 136 -3.84 -0.35 0.77
N SER A 137 -3.90 0.52 -0.22
CA SER A 137 -2.71 1.11 -0.83
C SER A 137 -2.92 2.59 -1.14
N ASP A 138 -1.88 3.37 -0.99
CA ASP A 138 -1.84 4.78 -1.36
C ASP A 138 -1.83 4.96 -2.88
N ASP A 139 -2.17 6.15 -3.35
CA ASP A 139 -2.30 6.47 -4.78
C ASP A 139 -0.97 6.86 -5.46
N ASP A 140 0.05 7.22 -4.70
CA ASP A 140 1.33 7.76 -5.13
C ASP A 140 2.47 6.72 -5.21
N ILE A 141 2.14 5.46 -5.41
CA ILE A 141 3.12 4.37 -5.53
C ILE A 141 2.88 3.51 -6.76
N ALA A 142 3.96 3.16 -7.45
CA ALA A 142 3.97 2.07 -8.43
C ALA A 142 4.41 0.76 -7.78
N VAL A 143 3.83 -0.35 -8.22
CA VAL A 143 4.12 -1.68 -7.67
C VAL A 143 4.60 -2.65 -8.76
N PRO A 144 5.49 -3.60 -8.43
CA PRO A 144 5.90 -4.63 -9.37
C PRO A 144 4.74 -5.62 -9.63
N PRO A 145 4.79 -6.39 -10.74
CA PRO A 145 3.72 -7.30 -11.12
C PRO A 145 3.39 -8.41 -10.12
N ASP A 146 4.33 -8.80 -9.29
CA ASP A 146 4.19 -9.84 -8.26
C ASP A 146 3.76 -9.32 -6.87
N TRP A 147 3.57 -7.99 -6.75
CA TRP A 147 3.27 -7.35 -5.46
C TRP A 147 2.02 -7.89 -4.79
N LEU A 148 0.94 -8.11 -5.56
CA LEU A 148 -0.32 -8.59 -5.02
C LEU A 148 -0.20 -10.04 -4.51
N ALA A 149 0.59 -10.87 -5.20
CA ALA A 149 0.87 -12.23 -4.76
C ALA A 149 1.61 -12.27 -3.42
N VAL A 150 2.53 -11.33 -3.21
CA VAL A 150 3.25 -11.16 -1.93
C VAL A 150 2.34 -10.70 -0.81
N CYS A 151 1.41 -9.76 -1.11
CA CYS A 151 0.52 -9.18 -0.08
C CYS A 151 -0.60 -10.14 0.36
N ALA A 152 -1.03 -11.05 -0.53
CA ALA A 152 -2.14 -11.97 -0.27
C ALA A 152 -1.70 -13.28 0.41
N GLU A 153 -0.43 -13.41 0.77
CA GLU A 153 0.17 -14.57 1.44
C GLU A 153 -0.12 -14.58 2.98
#